data_85c1c154fb8c705233e351ff35f5a4c0
#
_entry.id   85c1c154fb8c705233e351ff35f5a4c0
#
_cell.length_a   1.000
_cell.length_b   1.000
_cell.length_c   1.000
_cell.angle_alpha   90.00
_cell.angle_beta   90.00
_cell.angle_gamma   90.00
#
_symmetry.space_group_name_H-M   'P 1'
#
loop_
_entity.id
_entity.type
_entity.pdbx_description
1 polymer ?
#
loop_
_entity_poly.entity_id
_entity_poly.type
_entity_poly.pdbx_seq_one_letter_code
_entity_poly.pdbx_strand_id
1 'polypeptide(L)'
;MNVVNQCRAWCAALLLLTCSPSLLAATPDDQLIVGMNMNNLLTLDPAAMTGNEVVGIVVNLYDGLVELDPQQLTNVRPALAERWEISADNRQLTFHLRDNVTFHSGNVLSSADVIWSMRRVLHLNLAQASVWKSYGFSTENVDQMITAPDARTVVIRLPKANDPKLVLYSLAALGSMVVLDSKTVQAQAVNNDWGNRWLTTHEAGSGPFRLDVWQAKDVLRISRDAHYWRGSPKLTRVIFRHLQESQTLRLMMEKGDLDIASNMAIPDVKALRHDPDLTIDAVQKGTIYYLAMSMKDDHFANPQVREALRYLVDYQGINKTLMAGYGTLHQRPIQSGMPATLPDPGYKLDVPRAKALLAAAGYPNGFDTTLRVLADQPFLNVAIAIQSTLMQGGIRAKIITGTGNQIYGAMRDRQFNLLVGRGGSGVEPHPHSSLRSLVYNPNNADSARLTNFQGWRTGFYDAQLNSMIDKALLERDVKQQQQDYFAIQQRYDQLIPALMPISQMTDSVVVNNRVQDYVPHPSATTFLRDVWKTPDSLAGGAQ
;
A
#
# COMPACT_ATOMS: atom_id res chain seq x y z
N MET A 1 -57.09 -36.64 47.10
CA MET A 1 -57.25 -36.43 45.68
C MET A 1 -57.00 -34.95 45.32
N ASN A 2 -55.90 -34.32 45.68
CA ASN A 2 -55.62 -32.88 45.32
C ASN A 2 -54.14 -32.48 45.29
N VAL A 3 -53.21 -33.43 45.31
CA VAL A 3 -51.77 -33.08 45.29
C VAL A 3 -51.15 -33.33 43.91
N VAL A 4 -51.73 -34.12 43.04
CA VAL A 4 -51.18 -34.48 41.71
C VAL A 4 -51.46 -33.41 40.62
N ASN A 5 -52.51 -32.58 40.81
CA ASN A 5 -52.87 -31.55 39.84
C ASN A 5 -52.11 -30.24 40.00
N GLN A 6 -51.50 -29.97 41.15
CA GLN A 6 -50.67 -28.75 41.31
C GLN A 6 -49.24 -28.88 40.73
N CYS A 7 -48.66 -30.07 40.69
CA CYS A 7 -47.37 -30.30 40.08
C CYS A 7 -47.36 -30.23 38.52
N ARG A 8 -48.50 -30.46 37.87
CA ARG A 8 -48.63 -30.36 36.41
C ARG A 8 -48.73 -28.92 35.88
N ALA A 9 -49.26 -28.02 36.70
CA ALA A 9 -49.39 -26.61 36.34
C ALA A 9 -48.05 -25.86 36.44
N TRP A 10 -47.12 -26.27 37.30
CA TRP A 10 -45.79 -25.65 37.47
C TRP A 10 -44.78 -26.16 36.48
N CYS A 11 -44.89 -27.37 35.97
CA CYS A 11 -44.02 -27.87 34.88
C CYS A 11 -44.36 -27.28 33.50
N ALA A 12 -45.62 -26.86 33.27
CA ALA A 12 -46.00 -26.20 32.01
C ALA A 12 -45.57 -24.70 31.95
N ALA A 13 -45.43 -24.05 33.11
CA ALA A 13 -44.96 -22.65 33.19
C ALA A 13 -43.43 -22.52 33.11
N LEU A 14 -42.65 -23.56 33.39
CA LEU A 14 -41.17 -23.55 33.29
C LEU A 14 -40.65 -23.87 31.88
N LEU A 15 -41.48 -24.40 30.98
CA LEU A 15 -41.08 -24.76 29.60
C LEU A 15 -41.33 -23.64 28.58
N LEU A 16 -41.91 -22.51 28.98
CA LEU A 16 -42.15 -21.35 28.12
C LEU A 16 -41.10 -20.21 28.27
N LEU A 17 -40.07 -20.39 29.10
CA LEU A 17 -39.07 -19.35 29.40
C LEU A 17 -37.68 -19.60 28.78
N THR A 18 -37.52 -20.53 27.84
CA THR A 18 -36.20 -20.84 27.24
C THR A 18 -36.14 -20.77 25.70
N CYS A 19 -37.08 -20.09 25.07
CA CYS A 19 -36.88 -19.62 23.69
C CYS A 19 -36.78 -18.11 23.70
N SER A 20 -35.76 -17.57 24.35
CA SER A 20 -35.21 -16.29 23.90
C SER A 20 -34.54 -16.58 22.54
N PRO A 21 -34.99 -15.98 21.43
CA PRO A 21 -34.17 -15.97 20.23
C PRO A 21 -32.84 -15.39 20.67
N SER A 22 -31.74 -16.11 20.43
CA SER A 22 -30.42 -15.54 20.45
C SER A 22 -30.45 -14.45 19.38
N LEU A 23 -30.78 -13.23 19.79
CA LEU A 23 -30.49 -12.04 18.98
C LEU A 23 -29.01 -12.17 18.71
N LEU A 24 -28.64 -12.51 17.50
CA LEU A 24 -27.30 -12.31 16.98
C LEU A 24 -27.00 -10.83 17.26
N ALA A 25 -26.23 -10.57 18.29
CA ALA A 25 -25.92 -9.21 18.70
C ALA A 25 -24.99 -8.63 17.63
N ALA A 26 -25.57 -7.91 16.67
CA ALA A 26 -24.80 -7.12 15.73
C ALA A 26 -23.87 -6.17 16.49
N THR A 27 -22.77 -5.80 15.87
CA THR A 27 -21.83 -4.84 16.46
C THR A 27 -22.53 -3.50 16.78
N PRO A 28 -22.17 -2.79 17.88
CA PRO A 28 -22.83 -1.54 18.27
C PRO A 28 -22.82 -0.49 17.15
N ASP A 29 -23.89 0.29 17.02
CA ASP A 29 -24.08 1.26 15.92
C ASP A 29 -23.06 2.39 15.92
N ASP A 30 -22.55 2.75 17.09
CA ASP A 30 -21.58 3.83 17.29
C ASP A 30 -20.11 3.34 17.38
N GLN A 31 -19.87 2.05 17.15
CA GLN A 31 -18.53 1.45 17.18
C GLN A 31 -18.26 0.69 15.88
N LEU A 32 -17.00 0.71 15.46
CA LEU A 32 -16.52 -0.04 14.30
C LEU A 32 -15.59 -1.17 14.78
N ILE A 33 -15.87 -2.41 14.39
CA ILE A 33 -15.06 -3.58 14.73
C ILE A 33 -14.38 -4.10 13.48
N VAL A 34 -13.04 -3.98 13.45
CA VAL A 34 -12.20 -4.35 12.32
C VAL A 34 -11.40 -5.61 12.66
N GLY A 35 -11.60 -6.68 11.89
CA GLY A 35 -10.80 -7.90 11.98
C GLY A 35 -9.62 -7.86 11.01
N MET A 36 -8.40 -8.05 11.52
CA MET A 36 -7.19 -8.05 10.69
C MET A 36 -6.02 -8.78 11.35
N ASN A 37 -5.03 -9.17 10.56
CA ASN A 37 -3.79 -9.71 11.11
C ASN A 37 -2.87 -8.57 11.56
N MET A 38 -2.60 -8.48 12.85
CA MET A 38 -1.72 -7.46 13.46
C MET A 38 -0.32 -7.98 13.82
N ASN A 39 0.16 -9.10 13.24
CA ASN A 39 1.48 -9.64 13.56
C ASN A 39 2.62 -8.65 13.28
N ASN A 40 2.45 -7.76 12.31
CA ASN A 40 3.44 -6.75 11.93
C ASN A 40 3.27 -5.41 12.66
N LEU A 41 2.26 -5.28 13.52
CA LEU A 41 2.07 -4.10 14.36
C LEU A 41 3.04 -4.17 15.56
N LEU A 42 4.25 -3.68 15.36
CA LEU A 42 5.34 -3.73 16.35
C LEU A 42 5.54 -2.40 17.07
N THR A 43 5.02 -1.31 16.53
CA THR A 43 5.20 0.05 17.04
C THR A 43 4.10 0.97 16.52
N LEU A 44 3.75 1.99 17.31
CA LEU A 44 2.92 3.11 16.88
C LEU A 44 3.76 4.36 16.53
N ASP A 45 5.10 4.28 16.64
CA ASP A 45 5.98 5.36 16.25
C ASP A 45 5.95 5.56 14.72
N PRO A 46 5.46 6.72 14.24
CA PRO A 46 5.34 6.97 12.80
C PRO A 46 6.67 6.89 12.05
N ALA A 47 7.80 7.22 12.68
CA ALA A 47 9.12 7.17 12.05
C ALA A 47 9.61 5.74 11.76
N ALA A 48 9.13 4.77 12.55
CA ALA A 48 9.57 3.36 12.48
C ALA A 48 8.59 2.46 11.73
N MET A 49 7.36 2.94 11.44
CA MET A 49 6.32 2.07 10.92
C MET A 49 6.63 1.52 9.54
N THR A 50 6.25 0.25 9.37
CA THR A 50 6.31 -0.49 8.12
C THR A 50 5.04 -1.34 8.00
N GLY A 51 4.54 -1.50 6.79
CA GLY A 51 3.33 -2.30 6.54
C GLY A 51 2.03 -1.50 6.57
N ASN A 52 1.08 -1.98 5.80
CA ASN A 52 -0.19 -1.30 5.57
C ASN A 52 -1.09 -1.29 6.82
N GLU A 53 -0.98 -2.33 7.66
CA GLU A 53 -1.76 -2.49 8.89
C GLU A 53 -1.47 -1.35 9.87
N VAL A 54 -0.18 -1.03 10.03
CA VAL A 54 0.27 0.05 10.93
C VAL A 54 -0.18 1.41 10.37
N VAL A 55 -0.02 1.61 9.07
CA VAL A 55 -0.45 2.86 8.40
C VAL A 55 -1.94 3.09 8.61
N GLY A 56 -2.79 2.08 8.38
CA GLY A 56 -4.25 2.18 8.52
C GLY A 56 -4.71 2.56 9.94
N ILE A 57 -3.93 2.27 10.96
CA ILE A 57 -4.19 2.68 12.35
C ILE A 57 -3.66 4.09 12.60
N VAL A 58 -2.39 4.32 12.32
CA VAL A 58 -1.67 5.56 12.63
C VAL A 58 -2.29 6.78 11.92
N VAL A 59 -2.78 6.61 10.69
CA VAL A 59 -3.48 7.68 9.94
C VAL A 59 -4.72 8.22 10.66
N ASN A 60 -5.28 7.49 11.60
CA ASN A 60 -6.44 7.91 12.39
C ASN A 60 -6.06 8.50 13.77
N LEU A 61 -4.78 8.41 14.17
CA LEU A 61 -4.24 9.02 15.40
C LEU A 61 -3.55 10.36 15.12
N TYR A 62 -3.08 10.59 13.89
CA TYR A 62 -2.26 11.73 13.51
C TYR A 62 -2.79 12.45 12.28
N ASP A 63 -2.40 13.70 12.12
CA ASP A 63 -2.57 14.45 10.87
C ASP A 63 -1.21 14.79 10.25
N GLY A 64 -1.20 14.94 8.92
CA GLY A 64 -0.09 15.50 8.15
C GLY A 64 -0.34 16.95 7.75
N LEU A 65 0.61 17.57 7.06
CA LEU A 65 0.43 18.93 6.49
C LEU A 65 -0.67 18.93 5.44
N VAL A 66 -0.72 17.91 4.63
CA VAL A 66 -1.67 17.67 3.53
C VAL A 66 -2.11 16.22 3.55
N GLU A 67 -3.18 15.91 2.84
CA GLU A 67 -3.70 14.54 2.72
C GLU A 67 -4.08 14.21 1.28
N LEU A 68 -4.14 12.92 0.92
CA LEU A 68 -4.69 12.48 -0.35
C LEU A 68 -6.22 12.46 -0.27
N ASP A 69 -6.86 12.86 -1.36
CA ASP A 69 -8.30 12.69 -1.51
C ASP A 69 -8.64 11.20 -1.64
N PRO A 70 -9.49 10.64 -0.77
CA PRO A 70 -9.81 9.22 -0.81
C PRO A 70 -10.54 8.78 -2.09
N GLN A 71 -11.23 9.70 -2.78
CA GLN A 71 -11.95 9.42 -4.02
C GLN A 71 -11.16 9.79 -5.27
N GLN A 72 -10.22 10.75 -5.17
CA GLN A 72 -9.38 11.24 -6.26
C GLN A 72 -7.91 11.12 -5.89
N LEU A 73 -7.33 9.93 -6.04
CA LEU A 73 -6.01 9.56 -5.54
C LEU A 73 -4.87 10.49 -5.92
N THR A 74 -5.01 11.26 -7.00
CA THR A 74 -4.00 12.23 -7.47
C THR A 74 -4.26 13.65 -7.00
N ASN A 75 -5.32 13.86 -6.20
CA ASN A 75 -5.67 15.16 -5.64
C ASN A 75 -5.15 15.26 -4.20
N VAL A 76 -4.33 16.28 -3.95
CA VAL A 76 -3.83 16.61 -2.60
C VAL A 76 -4.73 17.68 -2.00
N ARG A 77 -5.23 17.42 -0.79
CA ARG A 77 -6.12 18.32 -0.07
C ARG A 77 -5.42 18.95 1.14
N PRO A 78 -5.86 20.16 1.57
CA PRO A 78 -5.43 20.75 2.83
C PRO A 78 -5.72 19.85 4.03
N ALA A 79 -4.73 19.75 4.96
CA ALA A 79 -4.90 19.13 6.26
C ALA A 79 -4.47 20.12 7.37
N LEU A 80 -3.39 19.89 8.11
CA LEU A 80 -2.89 20.86 9.08
C LEU A 80 -2.47 22.19 8.45
N ALA A 81 -2.00 22.15 7.19
CA ALA A 81 -1.88 23.35 6.38
C ALA A 81 -3.22 23.65 5.70
N GLU A 82 -3.73 24.87 5.83
CA GLU A 82 -4.94 25.33 5.15
C GLU A 82 -4.69 25.63 3.66
N ARG A 83 -3.46 25.99 3.30
CA ARG A 83 -2.98 26.25 1.95
C ARG A 83 -1.47 26.14 1.86
N TRP A 84 -0.96 26.03 0.65
CA TRP A 84 0.48 26.06 0.36
C TRP A 84 0.75 26.79 -0.94
N GLU A 85 1.99 27.21 -1.11
CA GLU A 85 2.50 27.87 -2.29
C GLU A 85 3.77 27.17 -2.77
N ILE A 86 3.98 27.11 -4.08
CA ILE A 86 5.17 26.53 -4.69
C ILE A 86 5.90 27.65 -5.43
N SER A 87 7.20 27.81 -5.17
CA SER A 87 8.02 28.81 -5.84
C SER A 87 8.13 28.55 -7.35
N ALA A 88 8.37 29.61 -8.11
CA ALA A 88 8.47 29.53 -9.58
C ALA A 88 9.58 28.59 -10.10
N ASP A 89 10.61 28.32 -9.29
CA ASP A 89 11.69 27.38 -9.59
C ASP A 89 11.40 25.94 -9.12
N ASN A 90 10.21 25.68 -8.54
CA ASN A 90 9.80 24.39 -7.99
C ASN A 90 10.71 23.84 -6.87
N ARG A 91 11.46 24.70 -6.18
CA ARG A 91 12.41 24.28 -5.14
C ARG A 91 11.97 24.65 -3.73
N GLN A 92 10.88 25.39 -3.58
CA GLN A 92 10.37 25.77 -2.27
C GLN A 92 8.86 25.55 -2.20
N LEU A 93 8.43 24.92 -1.10
CA LEU A 93 7.03 24.81 -0.73
C LEU A 93 6.84 25.59 0.57
N THR A 94 5.86 26.51 0.61
CA THR A 94 5.53 27.29 1.78
C THR A 94 4.13 26.88 2.25
N PHE A 95 4.02 26.37 3.46
CA PHE A 95 2.76 25.90 4.06
C PHE A 95 2.29 26.88 5.11
N HIS A 96 1.00 27.21 5.10
CA HIS A 96 0.34 28.04 6.10
C HIS A 96 -0.53 27.16 6.99
N LEU A 97 -0.19 27.09 8.28
CA LEU A 97 -0.85 26.23 9.24
C LEU A 97 -2.17 26.86 9.74
N ARG A 98 -3.13 25.98 10.04
CA ARG A 98 -4.38 26.36 10.71
C ARG A 98 -4.11 26.90 12.11
N ASP A 99 -5.03 27.74 12.61
CA ASP A 99 -4.94 28.35 13.95
C ASP A 99 -5.77 27.64 15.03
N ASN A 100 -6.63 26.73 14.63
CA ASN A 100 -7.59 26.05 15.49
C ASN A 100 -7.26 24.58 15.78
N VAL A 101 -6.00 24.17 15.61
CA VAL A 101 -5.58 22.80 15.83
C VAL A 101 -4.94 22.63 17.19
N THR A 102 -5.43 21.67 17.96
CA THR A 102 -4.80 21.20 19.19
C THR A 102 -4.45 19.72 19.08
N PHE A 103 -3.35 19.34 19.69
CA PHE A 103 -3.00 17.93 19.87
C PHE A 103 -3.88 17.29 20.95
N HIS A 104 -3.87 15.97 21.03
CA HIS A 104 -4.61 15.22 22.05
C HIS A 104 -4.21 15.60 23.49
N SER A 105 -3.02 16.10 23.69
CA SER A 105 -2.53 16.64 24.96
C SER A 105 -3.18 17.97 25.38
N GLY A 106 -3.79 18.68 24.42
CA GLY A 106 -4.27 20.05 24.56
C GLY A 106 -3.26 21.13 24.15
N ASN A 107 -2.03 20.77 23.78
CA ASN A 107 -1.05 21.71 23.22
C ASN A 107 -1.51 22.21 21.86
N VAL A 108 -1.29 23.51 21.59
CA VAL A 108 -1.63 24.12 20.30
C VAL A 108 -0.54 23.81 19.27
N LEU A 109 -0.94 23.43 18.06
CA LEU A 109 -0.06 23.22 16.92
C LEU A 109 0.71 24.48 16.55
N SER A 110 1.99 24.33 16.27
CA SER A 110 2.85 25.38 15.74
C SER A 110 3.80 24.86 14.67
N SER A 111 4.43 25.76 13.92
CA SER A 111 5.50 25.43 12.96
C SER A 111 6.70 24.72 13.60
N ALA A 112 6.94 24.95 14.90
CA ALA A 112 8.00 24.27 15.64
C ALA A 112 7.77 22.77 15.73
N ASP A 113 6.51 22.32 15.84
CA ASP A 113 6.15 20.90 15.89
C ASP A 113 6.42 20.22 14.54
N VAL A 114 6.12 20.91 13.44
CA VAL A 114 6.40 20.42 12.08
C VAL A 114 7.91 20.26 11.87
N ILE A 115 8.70 21.30 12.19
CA ILE A 115 10.16 21.27 12.05
C ILE A 115 10.76 20.14 12.90
N TRP A 116 10.31 20.05 14.17
CA TRP A 116 10.82 19.02 15.07
C TRP A 116 10.49 17.61 14.57
N SER A 117 9.28 17.38 14.04
CA SER A 117 8.86 16.10 13.49
C SER A 117 9.72 15.69 12.30
N MET A 118 10.04 16.61 11.40
CA MET A 118 10.93 16.35 10.26
C MET A 118 12.37 16.03 10.70
N ARG A 119 12.92 16.82 11.63
CA ARG A 119 14.25 16.55 12.23
C ARG A 119 14.29 15.17 12.85
N ARG A 120 13.25 14.84 13.63
CA ARG A 120 13.13 13.56 14.33
C ARG A 120 13.23 12.38 13.36
N VAL A 121 12.48 12.39 12.28
CA VAL A 121 12.50 11.30 11.28
C VAL A 121 13.91 11.08 10.72
N LEU A 122 14.63 12.16 10.40
CA LEU A 122 15.99 12.09 9.85
C LEU A 122 17.02 11.63 10.91
N HIS A 123 16.93 12.14 12.14
CA HIS A 123 17.84 11.77 13.22
C HIS A 123 17.68 10.32 13.66
N LEU A 124 16.45 9.84 13.78
CA LEU A 124 16.19 8.44 14.10
C LEU A 124 16.67 7.47 13.01
N ASN A 125 16.67 7.94 11.75
CA ASN A 125 17.12 7.14 10.60
C ASN A 125 16.44 5.76 10.50
N LEU A 126 15.17 5.70 10.86
CA LEU A 126 14.32 4.51 10.78
C LEU A 126 13.67 4.40 9.40
N ALA A 127 12.68 3.51 9.24
CA ALA A 127 12.10 3.15 7.96
C ALA A 127 11.66 4.35 7.11
N GLN A 128 11.02 5.36 7.72
CA GLN A 128 10.47 6.51 7.01
C GLN A 128 11.51 7.56 6.59
N ALA A 129 12.69 7.56 7.18
CA ALA A 129 13.78 8.47 6.81
C ALA A 129 14.23 8.31 5.35
N SER A 130 14.08 7.10 4.78
CA SER A 130 14.48 6.80 3.40
C SER A 130 13.77 7.67 2.37
N VAL A 131 12.51 8.03 2.60
CA VAL A 131 11.71 8.90 1.74
C VAL A 131 12.37 10.28 1.64
N TRP A 132 12.66 10.92 2.78
CA TRP A 132 13.26 12.25 2.85
C TRP A 132 14.70 12.26 2.32
N LYS A 133 15.49 11.23 2.62
CA LYS A 133 16.84 11.07 2.06
C LYS A 133 16.83 10.97 0.55
N SER A 134 15.80 10.41 -0.05
CA SER A 134 15.66 10.34 -1.51
C SER A 134 15.53 11.72 -2.16
N TYR A 135 14.97 12.70 -1.46
CA TYR A 135 14.90 14.11 -1.86
C TYR A 135 16.18 14.89 -1.54
N GLY A 136 17.17 14.28 -0.87
CA GLY A 136 18.44 14.89 -0.50
C GLY A 136 18.48 15.53 0.87
N PHE A 137 17.44 15.36 1.68
CA PHE A 137 17.48 15.79 3.08
C PHE A 137 18.40 14.90 3.91
N SER A 138 19.07 15.50 4.87
CA SER A 138 19.94 14.83 5.83
C SER A 138 19.92 15.56 7.17
N THR A 139 20.53 14.98 8.19
CA THR A 139 20.72 15.62 9.50
C THR A 139 21.56 16.88 9.43
N GLU A 140 22.46 16.97 8.45
CA GLU A 140 23.38 18.11 8.26
C GLU A 140 22.69 19.31 7.59
N ASN A 141 21.65 19.08 6.77
CA ASN A 141 21.03 20.16 6.00
C ASN A 141 19.60 20.51 6.41
N VAL A 142 18.92 19.65 7.17
CA VAL A 142 17.49 19.81 7.50
C VAL A 142 17.16 21.16 8.13
N ASP A 143 18.04 21.69 8.99
CA ASP A 143 17.84 22.97 9.68
C ASP A 143 17.88 24.18 8.75
N GLN A 144 18.58 24.06 7.62
CA GLN A 144 18.63 25.09 6.59
C GLN A 144 17.53 24.93 5.55
N MET A 145 17.09 23.68 5.33
CA MET A 145 16.11 23.34 4.31
C MET A 145 14.67 23.45 4.81
N ILE A 146 14.44 23.32 6.12
CA ILE A 146 13.11 23.40 6.72
C ILE A 146 13.12 24.46 7.81
N THR A 147 12.45 25.58 7.53
CA THR A 147 12.46 26.77 8.39
C THR A 147 11.04 27.25 8.68
N ALA A 148 10.89 28.05 9.73
CA ALA A 148 9.66 28.72 10.09
C ALA A 148 9.92 30.19 10.33
N PRO A 149 9.44 31.11 9.48
CA PRO A 149 9.54 32.54 9.72
C PRO A 149 8.64 33.01 10.88
N ASP A 150 7.58 32.29 11.16
CA ASP A 150 6.64 32.54 12.27
C ASP A 150 6.00 31.23 12.76
N ALA A 151 5.12 31.33 13.77
CA ALA A 151 4.49 30.16 14.41
C ALA A 151 3.52 29.38 13.50
N ARG A 152 3.13 29.93 12.34
CA ARG A 152 2.14 29.34 11.43
C ARG A 152 2.64 29.12 10.01
N THR A 153 3.87 29.47 9.72
CA THR A 153 4.44 29.32 8.38
C THR A 153 5.60 28.33 8.42
N VAL A 154 5.54 27.32 7.56
CA VAL A 154 6.63 26.35 7.37
C VAL A 154 7.12 26.45 5.94
N VAL A 155 8.41 26.62 5.77
CA VAL A 155 9.08 26.67 4.46
C VAL A 155 9.94 25.43 4.30
N ILE A 156 9.64 24.63 3.29
CA ILE A 156 10.44 23.45 2.89
C ILE A 156 11.16 23.79 1.60
N ARG A 157 12.49 23.89 1.65
CA ARG A 157 13.35 24.06 0.47
C ARG A 157 13.94 22.73 0.08
N LEU A 158 13.75 22.31 -1.17
CA LEU A 158 14.25 21.03 -1.68
C LEU A 158 15.75 21.08 -1.93
N PRO A 159 16.56 20.21 -1.31
CA PRO A 159 18.01 20.16 -1.56
C PRO A 159 18.36 19.82 -3.01
N LYS A 160 17.49 19.05 -3.68
CA LYS A 160 17.58 18.68 -5.09
C LYS A 160 16.33 19.10 -5.84
N ALA A 161 16.49 19.45 -7.12
CA ALA A 161 15.33 19.68 -7.98
C ALA A 161 14.45 18.42 -8.05
N ASN A 162 13.14 18.61 -7.95
CA ASN A 162 12.16 17.54 -7.99
C ASN A 162 10.80 18.08 -8.47
N ASP A 163 9.88 17.18 -8.80
CA ASP A 163 8.49 17.56 -8.99
C ASP A 163 7.84 17.86 -7.61
N PRO A 164 7.33 19.08 -7.38
CA PRO A 164 6.68 19.41 -6.12
C PRO A 164 5.46 18.54 -5.81
N LYS A 165 4.76 18.02 -6.83
CA LYS A 165 3.63 17.09 -6.64
C LYS A 165 4.08 15.79 -5.99
N LEU A 166 5.23 15.26 -6.41
CA LEU A 166 5.78 14.05 -5.81
C LEU A 166 6.11 14.27 -4.34
N VAL A 167 6.64 15.44 -3.98
CA VAL A 167 6.90 15.83 -2.59
C VAL A 167 5.58 15.96 -1.81
N LEU A 168 4.55 16.58 -2.39
CA LEU A 168 3.22 16.68 -1.77
C LEU A 168 2.60 15.30 -1.54
N TYR A 169 2.74 14.36 -2.49
CA TYR A 169 2.28 12.98 -2.31
C TYR A 169 3.01 12.28 -1.16
N SER A 170 4.32 12.47 -1.04
CA SER A 170 5.09 11.92 0.09
C SER A 170 4.68 12.53 1.43
N LEU A 171 4.35 13.83 1.47
CA LEU A 171 3.80 14.50 2.65
C LEU A 171 2.40 14.00 3.01
N ALA A 172 1.57 13.71 2.00
CA ALA A 172 0.21 13.23 2.18
C ALA A 172 0.12 11.74 2.53
N ALA A 173 1.16 10.97 2.20
CA ALA A 173 1.24 9.54 2.48
C ALA A 173 1.65 9.24 3.93
N LEU A 174 1.07 9.86 4.87
CA LEU A 174 1.13 9.84 6.34
C LEU A 174 2.14 8.92 7.06
N GLY A 175 2.90 8.09 6.36
CA GLY A 175 3.98 7.30 6.93
C GLY A 175 5.26 8.08 7.11
N SER A 176 5.54 8.97 6.19
CA SER A 176 6.81 9.71 6.14
C SER A 176 6.75 11.06 6.83
N MET A 177 5.54 11.60 7.06
CA MET A 177 5.40 12.93 7.64
C MET A 177 4.05 13.14 8.34
N VAL A 178 3.93 12.61 9.54
CA VAL A 178 2.92 13.07 10.51
C VAL A 178 3.52 14.17 11.40
N VAL A 179 2.68 15.05 11.88
CA VAL A 179 3.10 16.09 12.85
C VAL A 179 2.81 15.60 14.25
N LEU A 180 3.84 15.60 15.08
CA LEU A 180 3.81 15.16 16.47
C LEU A 180 3.76 16.36 17.40
N ASP A 181 3.08 16.24 18.52
CA ASP A 181 3.24 17.15 19.66
C ASP A 181 4.67 17.07 20.20
N SER A 182 5.50 17.98 19.72
CA SER A 182 6.93 17.97 20.03
C SER A 182 7.21 18.15 21.53
N LYS A 183 6.38 18.91 22.24
CA LYS A 183 6.55 19.13 23.70
C LYS A 183 6.28 17.86 24.48
N THR A 184 5.18 17.18 24.16
CA THR A 184 4.81 15.91 24.82
C THR A 184 5.88 14.85 24.57
N VAL A 185 6.29 14.67 23.32
CA VAL A 185 7.27 13.62 22.97
C VAL A 185 8.65 13.91 23.57
N GLN A 186 9.10 15.17 23.56
CA GLN A 186 10.39 15.56 24.16
C GLN A 186 10.40 15.33 25.67
N ALA A 187 9.28 15.56 26.36
CA ALA A 187 9.16 15.29 27.80
C ALA A 187 9.26 13.81 28.14
N GLN A 188 9.01 12.91 27.18
CA GLN A 188 9.10 11.46 27.33
C GLN A 188 10.38 10.86 26.76
N ALA A 189 11.23 11.68 26.14
CA ALA A 189 12.47 11.20 25.52
C ALA A 189 13.50 10.79 26.60
N VAL A 190 14.18 9.66 26.37
CA VAL A 190 15.23 9.12 27.24
C VAL A 190 16.50 8.91 26.42
N ASN A 191 17.65 9.32 26.96
CA ASN A 191 18.96 9.11 26.32
C ASN A 191 19.03 9.60 24.86
N ASN A 192 18.42 10.72 24.55
CA ASN A 192 18.34 11.31 23.20
C ASN A 192 17.66 10.41 22.15
N ASP A 193 16.74 9.52 22.56
CA ASP A 193 16.00 8.62 21.67
C ASP A 193 14.88 9.31 20.90
N TRP A 194 14.74 10.64 20.99
CA TRP A 194 13.69 11.41 20.35
C TRP A 194 12.26 10.90 20.67
N GLY A 195 12.09 10.27 21.85
CA GLY A 195 10.84 9.67 22.31
C GLY A 195 10.44 8.40 21.55
N ASN A 196 11.36 7.76 20.81
CA ASN A 196 11.08 6.55 20.04
C ASN A 196 10.56 5.41 20.92
N ARG A 197 11.19 5.19 22.07
CA ARG A 197 10.76 4.15 23.01
C ARG A 197 9.35 4.38 23.53
N TRP A 198 9.01 5.61 23.87
CA TRP A 198 7.69 5.95 24.40
C TRP A 198 6.62 5.79 23.31
N LEU A 199 6.86 6.32 22.10
CA LEU A 199 5.94 6.21 20.96
C LEU A 199 5.77 4.77 20.44
N THR A 200 6.57 3.82 20.89
CA THR A 200 6.34 2.41 20.55
C THR A 200 4.93 1.97 20.95
N THR A 201 4.41 2.46 22.09
CA THR A 201 3.12 2.07 22.66
C THR A 201 2.18 3.23 22.97
N HIS A 202 2.61 4.47 22.68
CA HIS A 202 1.85 5.69 22.93
C HIS A 202 1.73 6.50 21.63
N GLU A 203 0.89 7.52 21.67
CA GLU A 203 0.72 8.47 20.57
C GLU A 203 0.81 9.92 21.08
N ALA A 204 1.10 10.86 20.18
CA ALA A 204 1.15 12.28 20.42
C ALA A 204 0.61 13.05 19.20
N GLY A 205 -0.58 12.68 18.76
CA GLY A 205 -1.19 13.18 17.53
C GLY A 205 -2.23 14.27 17.75
N SER A 206 -2.83 14.67 16.62
CA SER A 206 -3.94 15.60 16.51
C SER A 206 -5.11 15.02 15.71
N GLY A 207 -5.07 13.70 15.43
CA GLY A 207 -6.00 13.01 14.56
C GLY A 207 -7.42 12.88 15.13
N PRO A 208 -8.36 12.34 14.34
CA PRO A 208 -9.76 12.21 14.73
C PRO A 208 -10.01 11.25 15.91
N PHE A 209 -9.05 10.36 16.18
CA PHE A 209 -9.13 9.40 17.27
C PHE A 209 -7.86 9.44 18.13
N ARG A 210 -8.02 9.06 19.41
CA ARG A 210 -6.96 8.91 20.41
C ARG A 210 -6.74 7.45 20.70
N LEU A 211 -5.51 7.05 20.99
CA LEU A 211 -5.22 5.71 21.47
C LEU A 211 -5.84 5.50 22.86
N ASP A 212 -6.64 4.45 23.00
CA ASP A 212 -7.28 4.09 24.26
C ASP A 212 -6.59 2.86 24.88
N VAL A 213 -6.43 1.78 24.09
CA VAL A 213 -5.79 0.54 24.52
C VAL A 213 -5.03 -0.08 23.37
N TRP A 214 -3.84 -0.58 23.64
CA TRP A 214 -3.16 -1.52 22.75
C TRP A 214 -2.57 -2.69 23.54
N GLN A 215 -3.11 -3.87 23.27
CA GLN A 215 -2.61 -5.17 23.73
C GLN A 215 -2.07 -5.90 22.50
N ALA A 216 -0.75 -6.06 22.43
CA ALA A 216 -0.10 -6.64 21.26
C ALA A 216 -0.66 -8.04 20.94
N LYS A 217 -0.97 -8.29 19.66
CA LYS A 217 -1.56 -9.55 19.17
C LYS A 217 -2.91 -9.92 19.80
N ASP A 218 -3.66 -8.95 20.24
CA ASP A 218 -5.01 -9.13 20.77
C ASP A 218 -5.94 -8.02 20.26
N VAL A 219 -5.83 -6.82 20.81
CA VAL A 219 -6.73 -5.71 20.49
C VAL A 219 -5.97 -4.37 20.49
N LEU A 220 -6.33 -3.51 19.54
CA LEU A 220 -6.04 -2.09 19.59
C LEU A 220 -7.37 -1.34 19.50
N ARG A 221 -7.59 -0.42 20.45
CA ARG A 221 -8.79 0.40 20.51
C ARG A 221 -8.41 1.87 20.46
N ILE A 222 -9.11 2.60 19.60
CA ILE A 222 -9.04 4.05 19.52
C ILE A 222 -10.42 4.64 19.80
N SER A 223 -10.46 5.76 20.51
CA SER A 223 -11.67 6.47 20.87
C SER A 223 -11.68 7.86 20.22
N ARG A 224 -12.87 8.34 19.80
CA ARG A 224 -12.97 9.62 19.11
C ARG A 224 -12.42 10.77 19.94
N ASP A 225 -11.77 11.73 19.28
CA ASP A 225 -11.54 13.04 19.83
C ASP A 225 -12.76 13.92 19.58
N ALA A 226 -13.49 14.26 20.66
CA ALA A 226 -14.67 15.12 20.56
C ALA A 226 -14.32 16.56 20.13
N HIS A 227 -13.06 16.96 20.27
CA HIS A 227 -12.55 18.29 19.94
C HIS A 227 -11.73 18.32 18.64
N TYR A 228 -11.83 17.26 17.83
CA TYR A 228 -11.10 17.21 16.57
C TYR A 228 -11.39 18.43 15.71
N TRP A 229 -10.37 19.07 15.21
CA TRP A 229 -10.45 20.36 14.52
C TRP A 229 -11.32 20.39 13.25
N ARG A 230 -11.59 19.22 12.62
CA ARG A 230 -12.53 19.08 11.49
C ARG A 230 -13.95 18.69 11.92
N GLY A 231 -14.23 18.60 13.19
CA GLY A 231 -15.47 18.10 13.75
C GLY A 231 -15.34 16.69 14.33
N SER A 232 -16.12 16.42 15.36
CA SER A 232 -16.08 15.12 16.06
C SER A 232 -16.51 13.99 15.14
N PRO A 233 -15.76 12.85 15.08
CA PRO A 233 -16.20 11.65 14.38
C PRO A 233 -17.57 11.16 14.85
N LYS A 234 -18.35 10.52 13.95
CA LYS A 234 -19.65 9.92 14.30
C LYS A 234 -19.46 8.67 15.17
N LEU A 235 -18.45 7.86 14.87
CA LEU A 235 -18.11 6.69 15.68
C LEU A 235 -17.50 7.12 17.00
N THR A 236 -17.91 6.50 18.10
CA THR A 236 -17.31 6.70 19.43
C THR A 236 -16.00 5.94 19.59
N ARG A 237 -15.88 4.78 18.93
CA ARG A 237 -14.72 3.88 19.02
C ARG A 237 -14.48 3.13 17.73
N VAL A 238 -13.20 2.79 17.51
CA VAL A 238 -12.81 1.76 16.54
C VAL A 238 -11.98 0.71 17.27
N ILE A 239 -12.32 -0.55 17.07
CA ILE A 239 -11.72 -1.70 17.73
C ILE A 239 -11.08 -2.58 16.65
N PHE A 240 -9.76 -2.62 16.60
CA PHE A 240 -9.00 -3.54 15.74
C PHE A 240 -8.74 -4.83 16.53
N ARG A 241 -9.26 -5.95 16.03
CA ARG A 241 -9.06 -7.27 16.61
C ARG A 241 -8.03 -8.05 15.84
N HIS A 242 -7.05 -8.59 16.55
CA HIS A 242 -6.05 -9.47 15.95
C HIS A 242 -6.68 -10.83 15.64
N LEU A 243 -6.86 -11.11 14.36
CA LEU A 243 -7.38 -12.38 13.86
C LEU A 243 -6.44 -12.86 12.76
N GLN A 244 -5.73 -13.94 13.02
CA GLN A 244 -4.71 -14.46 12.12
C GLN A 244 -5.30 -15.36 11.04
N GLU A 245 -6.32 -16.17 11.43
CA GLU A 245 -6.89 -17.18 10.56
C GLU A 245 -8.01 -16.62 9.70
N SER A 246 -7.87 -16.73 8.39
CA SER A 246 -8.83 -16.22 7.42
C SER A 246 -10.23 -16.82 7.58
N GLN A 247 -10.33 -18.10 7.91
CA GLN A 247 -11.63 -18.75 8.18
C GLN A 247 -12.33 -18.16 9.40
N THR A 248 -11.60 -17.75 10.44
CA THR A 248 -12.16 -17.07 11.60
C THR A 248 -12.73 -15.72 11.20
N LEU A 249 -11.99 -14.93 10.39
CA LEU A 249 -12.49 -13.67 9.84
C LEU A 249 -13.78 -13.89 9.05
N ARG A 250 -13.83 -14.92 8.18
CA ARG A 250 -15.02 -15.27 7.40
C ARG A 250 -16.23 -15.56 8.29
N LEU A 251 -16.07 -16.48 9.24
CA LEU A 251 -17.17 -16.87 10.13
C LEU A 251 -17.69 -15.71 10.98
N MET A 252 -16.81 -14.80 11.39
CA MET A 252 -17.21 -13.62 12.17
C MET A 252 -17.90 -12.56 11.30
N MET A 253 -17.52 -12.42 10.02
CA MET A 253 -18.26 -11.57 9.06
C MET A 253 -19.65 -12.14 8.79
N GLU A 254 -19.78 -13.45 8.53
CA GLU A 254 -21.06 -14.14 8.31
C GLU A 254 -22.02 -14.00 9.51
N LYS A 255 -21.48 -13.89 10.74
CA LYS A 255 -22.28 -13.70 11.97
C LYS A 255 -22.59 -12.25 12.31
N GLY A 256 -21.97 -11.29 11.63
CA GLY A 256 -22.06 -9.87 11.98
C GLY A 256 -21.26 -9.46 13.22
N ASP A 257 -20.29 -10.28 13.67
CA ASP A 257 -19.38 -9.99 14.78
C ASP A 257 -18.23 -9.01 14.39
N LEU A 258 -18.06 -8.76 13.10
CA LEU A 258 -17.15 -7.78 12.52
C LEU A 258 -17.90 -6.88 11.55
N ASP A 259 -17.45 -5.62 11.48
CA ASP A 259 -17.92 -4.64 10.51
C ASP A 259 -17.04 -4.63 9.26
N ILE A 260 -15.73 -4.85 9.43
CA ILE A 260 -14.74 -4.87 8.34
C ILE A 260 -13.76 -6.03 8.59
N ALA A 261 -13.41 -6.74 7.51
CA ALA A 261 -12.33 -7.72 7.53
C ALA A 261 -11.35 -7.47 6.38
N SER A 262 -10.06 -7.49 6.69
CA SER A 262 -8.97 -7.35 5.72
C SER A 262 -7.96 -8.49 5.83
N ASN A 263 -7.10 -8.65 4.80
CA ASN A 263 -6.07 -9.68 4.73
C ASN A 263 -6.64 -11.12 4.73
N MET A 264 -7.84 -11.30 4.21
CA MET A 264 -8.46 -12.61 4.06
C MET A 264 -7.90 -13.38 2.86
N ALA A 265 -7.83 -14.70 2.99
CA ALA A 265 -7.49 -15.57 1.87
C ALA A 265 -8.59 -15.56 0.80
N ILE A 266 -8.20 -15.60 -0.48
CA ILE A 266 -9.14 -15.49 -1.60
C ILE A 266 -10.28 -16.53 -1.57
N PRO A 267 -10.07 -17.79 -1.16
CA PRO A 267 -11.18 -18.75 -1.02
C PRO A 267 -12.26 -18.30 -0.04
N ASP A 268 -11.86 -17.70 1.10
CA ASP A 268 -12.80 -17.20 2.12
C ASP A 268 -13.53 -15.94 1.62
N VAL A 269 -12.83 -15.03 0.95
CA VAL A 269 -13.46 -13.87 0.28
C VAL A 269 -14.49 -14.32 -0.75
N LYS A 270 -14.15 -15.34 -1.56
CA LYS A 270 -15.09 -15.90 -2.55
C LYS A 270 -16.33 -16.54 -1.90
N ALA A 271 -16.19 -17.16 -0.74
CA ALA A 271 -17.31 -17.74 -0.01
C ALA A 271 -18.33 -16.68 0.44
N LEU A 272 -17.85 -15.47 0.78
CA LEU A 272 -18.70 -14.34 1.19
C LEU A 272 -19.36 -13.58 0.04
N ARG A 273 -19.03 -13.88 -1.22
CA ARG A 273 -19.46 -13.08 -2.39
C ARG A 273 -20.97 -12.99 -2.57
N HIS A 274 -21.71 -13.94 -2.07
CA HIS A 274 -23.18 -14.02 -2.22
C HIS A 274 -23.93 -13.68 -0.93
N ASP A 275 -23.23 -13.24 0.10
CA ASP A 275 -23.84 -12.75 1.32
C ASP A 275 -24.46 -11.36 1.05
N PRO A 276 -25.81 -11.21 1.23
CA PRO A 276 -26.49 -9.95 0.91
C PRO A 276 -26.12 -8.79 1.85
N ASP A 277 -25.58 -9.10 3.04
CA ASP A 277 -25.22 -8.11 4.05
C ASP A 277 -23.78 -7.62 3.92
N LEU A 278 -23.03 -8.14 2.96
CA LEU A 278 -21.61 -7.86 2.79
C LEU A 278 -21.29 -7.29 1.41
N THR A 279 -20.38 -6.33 1.38
CA THR A 279 -19.74 -5.82 0.16
C THR A 279 -18.26 -6.21 0.17
N ILE A 280 -17.74 -6.59 -1.01
CA ILE A 280 -16.31 -6.89 -1.19
C ILE A 280 -15.71 -5.80 -2.06
N ASP A 281 -14.93 -4.93 -1.44
CA ASP A 281 -14.19 -3.88 -2.13
C ASP A 281 -12.87 -4.40 -2.66
N ALA A 282 -12.64 -4.17 -3.95
CA ALA A 282 -11.39 -4.49 -4.62
C ALA A 282 -10.51 -3.24 -4.70
N VAL A 283 -9.43 -3.22 -3.91
CA VAL A 283 -8.52 -2.08 -3.79
C VAL A 283 -7.29 -2.29 -4.66
N GLN A 284 -7.19 -1.59 -5.78
CA GLN A 284 -6.00 -1.66 -6.64
C GLN A 284 -4.79 -1.03 -5.94
N LYS A 285 -3.68 -1.77 -5.89
CA LYS A 285 -2.43 -1.33 -5.25
C LYS A 285 -1.43 -0.79 -6.27
N GLY A 286 -0.47 0.00 -5.80
CA GLY A 286 0.68 0.46 -6.58
C GLY A 286 1.73 -0.64 -6.87
N THR A 287 1.37 -1.91 -6.76
CA THR A 287 2.25 -3.07 -6.90
C THR A 287 1.89 -3.86 -8.15
N ILE A 288 2.91 -4.25 -8.92
CA ILE A 288 2.79 -5.04 -10.15
C ILE A 288 3.40 -6.42 -9.93
N TYR A 289 2.69 -7.48 -10.31
CA TYR A 289 3.25 -8.81 -10.49
C TYR A 289 3.92 -8.90 -11.86
N TYR A 290 5.11 -9.48 -11.91
CA TYR A 290 5.92 -9.52 -13.13
C TYR A 290 6.71 -10.82 -13.29
N LEU A 291 7.08 -11.10 -14.54
CA LEU A 291 8.19 -11.97 -14.88
C LEU A 291 9.43 -11.10 -15.11
N ALA A 292 10.50 -11.34 -14.37
CA ALA A 292 11.79 -10.68 -14.54
C ALA A 292 12.81 -11.65 -15.15
N MET A 293 13.65 -11.12 -16.04
CA MET A 293 14.76 -11.81 -16.70
C MET A 293 16.07 -11.15 -16.30
N SER A 294 17.12 -11.92 -16.07
CA SER A 294 18.45 -11.38 -15.82
C SER A 294 19.18 -11.15 -17.15
N MET A 295 19.52 -9.91 -17.46
CA MET A 295 20.38 -9.59 -18.62
C MET A 295 21.86 -9.95 -18.40
N LYS A 296 22.21 -10.53 -17.25
CA LYS A 296 23.50 -11.18 -17.00
C LYS A 296 23.54 -12.61 -17.54
N ASP A 297 22.40 -13.18 -17.88
CA ASP A 297 22.27 -14.48 -18.57
C ASP A 297 22.31 -14.23 -20.09
N ASP A 298 23.18 -14.92 -20.80
CA ASP A 298 23.40 -14.73 -22.23
C ASP A 298 22.15 -14.96 -23.09
N HIS A 299 21.24 -15.87 -22.65
CA HIS A 299 19.97 -16.08 -23.34
C HIS A 299 19.09 -14.82 -23.27
N PHE A 300 18.95 -14.23 -22.07
CA PHE A 300 18.07 -13.09 -21.85
C PHE A 300 18.72 -11.75 -22.17
N ALA A 301 20.03 -11.69 -22.37
CA ALA A 301 20.71 -10.56 -22.99
C ALA A 301 20.22 -10.31 -24.43
N ASN A 302 19.84 -11.38 -25.14
CA ASN A 302 19.30 -11.31 -26.51
C ASN A 302 17.85 -10.77 -26.50
N PRO A 303 17.56 -9.63 -27.18
CA PRO A 303 16.21 -9.05 -27.20
C PRO A 303 15.16 -9.93 -27.89
N GLN A 304 15.55 -10.75 -28.90
CA GLN A 304 14.63 -11.67 -29.57
C GLN A 304 14.16 -12.79 -28.63
N VAL A 305 15.03 -13.26 -27.72
CA VAL A 305 14.64 -14.22 -26.67
C VAL A 305 13.67 -13.57 -25.69
N ARG A 306 13.94 -12.32 -25.25
CA ARG A 306 12.98 -11.63 -24.37
C ARG A 306 11.65 -11.39 -25.06
N GLU A 307 11.65 -11.06 -26.36
CA GLU A 307 10.42 -10.91 -27.12
C GLU A 307 9.66 -12.25 -27.25
N ALA A 308 10.36 -13.35 -27.45
CA ALA A 308 9.76 -14.68 -27.46
C ALA A 308 9.04 -14.99 -26.13
N LEU A 309 9.65 -14.63 -24.98
CA LEU A 309 9.03 -14.82 -23.67
C LEU A 309 7.74 -14.00 -23.50
N ARG A 310 7.62 -12.81 -24.11
CA ARG A 310 6.35 -12.06 -24.13
C ARG A 310 5.20 -12.86 -24.71
N TYR A 311 5.46 -13.70 -25.72
CA TYR A 311 4.47 -14.56 -26.38
C TYR A 311 4.37 -15.96 -25.76
N LEU A 312 5.14 -16.25 -24.70
CA LEU A 312 5.07 -17.48 -23.91
C LEU A 312 4.43 -17.27 -22.52
N VAL A 313 3.81 -16.13 -22.28
CA VAL A 313 3.02 -15.88 -21.08
C VAL A 313 1.53 -15.84 -21.45
N ASP A 314 0.73 -16.71 -20.83
CA ASP A 314 -0.73 -16.66 -20.96
C ASP A 314 -1.32 -15.62 -19.99
N TYR A 315 -1.17 -14.35 -20.34
CA TYR A 315 -1.64 -13.23 -19.50
C TYR A 315 -3.13 -13.33 -19.18
N GLN A 316 -3.96 -13.67 -20.17
CA GLN A 316 -5.41 -13.75 -19.99
C GLN A 316 -5.82 -14.95 -19.12
N GLY A 317 -5.28 -16.14 -19.40
CA GLY A 317 -5.55 -17.34 -18.62
C GLY A 317 -5.09 -17.19 -17.18
N ILE A 318 -3.87 -16.68 -16.95
CA ILE A 318 -3.31 -16.41 -15.61
C ILE A 318 -4.23 -15.44 -14.84
N ASN A 319 -4.60 -14.32 -15.44
CA ASN A 319 -5.40 -13.31 -14.74
C ASN A 319 -6.84 -13.77 -14.47
N LYS A 320 -7.45 -14.49 -15.41
CA LYS A 320 -8.81 -15.00 -15.25
C LYS A 320 -8.93 -16.09 -14.18
N THR A 321 -7.88 -16.90 -13.98
CA THR A 321 -7.95 -18.09 -13.11
C THR A 321 -7.11 -17.94 -11.85
N LEU A 322 -5.81 -17.73 -11.98
CA LEU A 322 -4.85 -17.76 -10.88
C LEU A 322 -4.79 -16.45 -10.10
N MET A 323 -4.94 -15.32 -10.83
CA MET A 323 -4.89 -13.98 -10.24
C MET A 323 -6.27 -13.47 -9.82
N ALA A 324 -7.34 -14.23 -10.03
CA ALA A 324 -8.70 -13.82 -9.67
C ALA A 324 -8.83 -13.55 -8.17
N GLY A 325 -8.92 -12.28 -7.79
CA GLY A 325 -8.91 -11.78 -6.41
C GLY A 325 -7.54 -11.32 -5.89
N TYR A 326 -6.44 -11.64 -6.58
CA TYR A 326 -5.10 -11.16 -6.25
C TYR A 326 -4.65 -9.98 -7.13
N GLY A 327 -5.27 -9.82 -8.29
CA GLY A 327 -4.89 -8.76 -9.22
C GLY A 327 -5.78 -8.70 -10.45
N THR A 328 -5.53 -7.68 -11.26
CA THR A 328 -6.17 -7.44 -12.56
C THR A 328 -5.11 -7.41 -13.65
N LEU A 329 -5.47 -7.88 -14.86
CA LEU A 329 -4.58 -7.85 -16.01
C LEU A 329 -3.98 -6.45 -16.19
N HIS A 330 -2.65 -6.37 -16.24
CA HIS A 330 -1.95 -5.12 -16.50
C HIS A 330 -0.54 -5.44 -17.02
N GLN A 331 -0.18 -4.80 -18.14
CA GLN A 331 1.05 -5.10 -18.89
C GLN A 331 1.99 -3.88 -18.99
N ARG A 332 1.80 -2.88 -18.11
CA ARG A 332 2.59 -1.64 -18.09
C ARG A 332 3.35 -1.49 -16.77
N PRO A 333 4.51 -0.79 -16.77
CA PRO A 333 5.22 -0.48 -15.54
C PRO A 333 4.54 0.62 -14.70
N ILE A 334 3.76 1.52 -15.33
CA ILE A 334 2.94 2.52 -14.62
C ILE A 334 1.57 1.91 -14.38
N GLN A 335 1.07 1.98 -13.15
CA GLN A 335 -0.19 1.36 -12.74
C GLN A 335 -1.39 1.95 -13.48
N SER A 336 -2.39 1.12 -13.69
CA SER A 336 -3.70 1.54 -14.17
C SER A 336 -4.30 2.60 -13.24
N GLY A 337 -4.97 3.59 -13.81
CA GLY A 337 -5.56 4.70 -13.07
C GLY A 337 -4.60 5.83 -12.69
N MET A 338 -3.28 5.68 -12.94
CA MET A 338 -2.32 6.77 -12.78
C MET A 338 -2.34 7.71 -13.98
N PRO A 339 -2.03 9.03 -13.77
CA PRO A 339 -1.80 9.95 -14.87
C PRO A 339 -0.76 9.40 -15.84
N ALA A 340 -0.96 9.62 -17.13
CA ALA A 340 -0.07 9.19 -18.18
C ALA A 340 0.15 7.66 -18.30
N THR A 341 -0.74 6.83 -17.79
CA THR A 341 -0.73 5.39 -18.10
C THR A 341 -1.25 5.17 -19.51
N LEU A 342 -0.48 4.47 -20.34
CA LEU A 342 -0.91 4.00 -21.64
C LEU A 342 -1.82 2.76 -21.51
N PRO A 343 -2.74 2.51 -22.44
CA PRO A 343 -3.43 1.23 -22.55
C PRO A 343 -2.45 0.06 -22.62
N ASP A 344 -2.84 -1.09 -22.11
CA ASP A 344 -2.03 -2.31 -22.21
C ASP A 344 -1.72 -2.64 -23.67
N PRO A 345 -0.49 -3.15 -23.98
CA PRO A 345 -0.09 -3.44 -25.35
C PRO A 345 -0.79 -4.66 -25.95
N GLY A 346 -1.54 -5.43 -25.13
CA GLY A 346 -2.33 -6.57 -25.59
C GLY A 346 -1.51 -7.80 -25.93
N TYR A 347 -0.38 -8.01 -25.25
CA TYR A 347 0.40 -9.26 -25.39
C TYR A 347 -0.45 -10.46 -24.97
N LYS A 348 -0.34 -11.55 -25.74
CA LYS A 348 -1.05 -12.80 -25.51
C LYS A 348 -0.16 -13.98 -25.86
N LEU A 349 -0.52 -15.16 -25.37
CA LEU A 349 0.15 -16.40 -25.71
C LEU A 349 0.10 -16.65 -27.23
N ASP A 350 1.28 -16.81 -27.84
CA ASP A 350 1.46 -17.15 -29.26
C ASP A 350 2.71 -18.02 -29.40
N VAL A 351 2.54 -19.33 -29.19
CA VAL A 351 3.64 -20.30 -29.22
C VAL A 351 4.31 -20.38 -30.58
N PRO A 352 3.60 -20.39 -31.73
CA PRO A 352 4.24 -20.36 -33.03
C PRO A 352 5.16 -19.18 -33.25
N ARG A 353 4.71 -17.99 -32.90
CA ARG A 353 5.51 -16.74 -32.98
C ARG A 353 6.73 -16.82 -32.08
N ALA A 354 6.56 -17.28 -30.84
CA ALA A 354 7.68 -17.43 -29.91
C ALA A 354 8.75 -18.39 -30.42
N LYS A 355 8.35 -19.54 -30.99
CA LYS A 355 9.29 -20.48 -31.60
C LYS A 355 10.05 -19.88 -32.76
N ALA A 356 9.39 -19.10 -33.62
CA ALA A 356 10.06 -18.42 -34.74
C ALA A 356 11.11 -17.41 -34.23
N LEU A 357 10.78 -16.65 -33.18
CA LEU A 357 11.74 -15.71 -32.54
C LEU A 357 12.92 -16.44 -31.90
N LEU A 358 12.68 -17.54 -31.19
CA LEU A 358 13.74 -18.36 -30.58
C LEU A 358 14.65 -18.99 -31.65
N ALA A 359 14.09 -19.49 -32.73
CA ALA A 359 14.88 -20.02 -33.85
C ALA A 359 15.76 -18.92 -34.48
N ALA A 360 15.20 -17.74 -34.72
CA ALA A 360 15.94 -16.58 -35.23
C ALA A 360 17.05 -16.10 -34.27
N ALA A 361 16.83 -16.28 -32.96
CA ALA A 361 17.81 -16.00 -31.91
C ALA A 361 18.91 -17.06 -31.75
N GLY A 362 18.86 -18.17 -32.54
CA GLY A 362 19.83 -19.28 -32.47
C GLY A 362 19.42 -20.41 -31.52
N TYR A 363 18.19 -20.42 -31.02
CA TYR A 363 17.66 -21.45 -30.09
C TYR A 363 16.46 -22.22 -30.67
N PRO A 364 16.56 -22.89 -31.83
CA PRO A 364 15.42 -23.56 -32.47
C PRO A 364 14.85 -24.71 -31.63
N ASN A 365 15.66 -25.30 -30.73
CA ASN A 365 15.26 -26.38 -29.81
C ASN A 365 15.06 -25.88 -28.37
N GLY A 366 15.05 -24.56 -28.17
CA GLY A 366 15.00 -23.96 -26.85
C GLY A 366 16.28 -24.14 -26.04
N PHE A 367 16.19 -24.00 -24.73
CA PHE A 367 17.32 -24.09 -23.78
C PHE A 367 16.83 -24.38 -22.35
N ASP A 368 17.79 -24.74 -21.48
CA ASP A 368 17.52 -24.96 -20.06
C ASP A 368 17.77 -23.68 -19.25
N THR A 369 16.93 -23.43 -18.25
CA THR A 369 17.05 -22.25 -17.38
C THR A 369 16.46 -22.53 -15.99
N THR A 370 16.51 -21.54 -15.09
CA THR A 370 15.87 -21.61 -13.77
C THR A 370 14.82 -20.50 -13.62
N LEU A 371 13.72 -20.80 -12.90
CA LEU A 371 12.65 -19.86 -12.57
C LEU A 371 12.50 -19.79 -11.05
N ARG A 372 12.94 -18.69 -10.44
CA ARG A 372 12.82 -18.43 -9.02
C ARG A 372 11.45 -17.88 -8.68
N VAL A 373 10.90 -18.30 -7.54
CA VAL A 373 9.56 -17.86 -7.12
C VAL A 373 9.36 -18.06 -5.62
N LEU A 374 8.53 -17.19 -5.00
CA LEU A 374 8.04 -17.39 -3.64
C LEU A 374 7.18 -18.67 -3.57
N ALA A 375 7.30 -19.40 -2.44
CA ALA A 375 6.50 -20.60 -2.21
C ALA A 375 5.00 -20.30 -2.04
N ASP A 376 4.66 -19.03 -1.74
CA ASP A 376 3.31 -18.60 -1.44
C ASP A 376 2.44 -18.40 -2.68
N GLN A 377 1.12 -18.45 -2.49
CA GLN A 377 0.16 -18.09 -3.53
C GLN A 377 0.03 -16.56 -3.65
N PRO A 378 -0.24 -16.01 -4.84
CA PRO A 378 -0.46 -16.70 -6.14
C PRO A 378 0.84 -17.03 -6.88
N PHE A 379 2.02 -16.66 -6.35
CA PHE A 379 3.32 -16.70 -7.06
C PHE A 379 3.66 -18.07 -7.62
N LEU A 380 3.55 -19.13 -6.80
CA LEU A 380 3.92 -20.48 -7.22
C LEU A 380 3.03 -20.97 -8.37
N ASN A 381 1.71 -20.75 -8.28
CA ASN A 381 0.80 -21.18 -9.35
C ASN A 381 1.04 -20.41 -10.65
N VAL A 382 1.33 -19.10 -10.57
CA VAL A 382 1.71 -18.29 -11.72
C VAL A 382 3.01 -18.81 -12.36
N ALA A 383 4.01 -19.15 -11.55
CA ALA A 383 5.28 -19.69 -12.04
C ALA A 383 5.10 -21.06 -12.72
N ILE A 384 4.26 -21.94 -12.19
CA ILE A 384 3.93 -23.24 -12.82
C ILE A 384 3.22 -23.02 -14.16
N ALA A 385 2.28 -22.10 -14.25
CA ALA A 385 1.61 -21.78 -15.52
C ALA A 385 2.60 -21.24 -16.56
N ILE A 386 3.50 -20.32 -16.16
CA ILE A 386 4.56 -19.79 -17.03
C ILE A 386 5.53 -20.92 -17.44
N GLN A 387 5.96 -21.78 -16.52
CA GLN A 387 6.80 -22.92 -16.83
C GLN A 387 6.18 -23.81 -17.92
N SER A 388 4.88 -24.08 -17.80
CA SER A 388 4.15 -24.91 -18.77
C SER A 388 4.13 -24.30 -20.18
N THR A 389 3.92 -22.97 -20.28
CA THR A 389 3.92 -22.29 -21.57
C THR A 389 5.33 -22.07 -22.13
N LEU A 390 6.35 -21.86 -21.29
CA LEU A 390 7.76 -21.85 -21.69
C LEU A 390 8.18 -23.18 -22.30
N MET A 391 7.75 -24.31 -21.71
CA MET A 391 8.01 -25.67 -22.24
C MET A 391 7.43 -25.84 -23.63
N GLN A 392 6.25 -25.30 -23.94
CA GLN A 392 5.66 -25.33 -25.28
C GLN A 392 6.56 -24.61 -26.31
N GLY A 393 7.29 -23.58 -25.88
CA GLY A 393 8.29 -22.88 -26.68
C GLY A 393 9.64 -23.59 -26.77
N GLY A 394 9.85 -24.67 -26.00
CA GLY A 394 11.12 -25.40 -25.92
C GLY A 394 12.03 -24.93 -24.76
N ILE A 395 11.61 -23.95 -23.95
CA ILE A 395 12.39 -23.48 -22.81
C ILE A 395 12.06 -24.31 -21.57
N ARG A 396 13.05 -25.03 -21.05
CA ARG A 396 12.92 -25.95 -19.92
C ARG A 396 13.34 -25.22 -18.63
N ALA A 397 12.40 -24.58 -17.98
CA ALA A 397 12.65 -23.83 -16.76
C ALA A 397 12.48 -24.71 -15.51
N LYS A 398 13.53 -24.87 -14.70
CA LYS A 398 13.45 -25.52 -13.38
C LYS A 398 12.97 -24.51 -12.34
N ILE A 399 11.83 -24.78 -11.70
CA ILE A 399 11.32 -23.94 -10.61
C ILE A 399 12.20 -24.10 -9.36
N ILE A 400 12.56 -22.97 -8.74
CA ILE A 400 13.28 -22.87 -7.48
C ILE A 400 12.44 -22.01 -6.54
N THR A 401 11.84 -22.64 -5.53
CA THR A 401 11.04 -21.95 -4.50
C THR A 401 11.92 -21.49 -3.34
N GLY A 402 11.46 -20.45 -2.64
CA GLY A 402 12.14 -19.95 -1.43
C GLY A 402 11.36 -18.88 -0.71
N THR A 403 11.91 -18.43 0.41
CA THR A 403 11.40 -17.27 1.16
C THR A 403 11.67 -15.95 0.43
N GLY A 404 10.99 -14.87 0.84
CA GLY A 404 11.22 -13.55 0.28
C GLY A 404 12.68 -13.10 0.31
N ASN A 405 13.40 -13.41 1.41
CA ASN A 405 14.82 -13.08 1.53
C ASN A 405 15.68 -13.84 0.53
N GLN A 406 15.41 -15.13 0.29
CA GLN A 406 16.13 -15.97 -0.67
C GLN A 406 15.85 -15.54 -2.12
N ILE A 407 14.58 -15.37 -2.47
CA ILE A 407 14.17 -15.05 -3.83
C ILE A 407 14.56 -13.63 -4.23
N TYR A 408 14.16 -12.63 -3.44
CA TYR A 408 14.53 -11.24 -3.73
C TYR A 408 15.99 -10.92 -3.38
N GLY A 409 16.63 -11.69 -2.47
CA GLY A 409 18.07 -11.65 -2.23
C GLY A 409 18.85 -11.99 -3.49
N ALA A 410 18.55 -13.14 -4.12
CA ALA A 410 19.17 -13.52 -5.38
C ALA A 410 18.99 -12.46 -6.49
N MET A 411 17.83 -11.80 -6.53
CA MET A 411 17.59 -10.71 -7.48
C MET A 411 18.42 -9.45 -7.14
N ARG A 412 18.55 -9.08 -5.84
CA ARG A 412 19.42 -7.97 -5.41
C ARG A 412 20.89 -8.23 -5.69
N ASP A 413 21.31 -9.49 -5.58
CA ASP A 413 22.68 -9.93 -5.88
C ASP A 413 22.91 -10.16 -7.38
N ARG A 414 21.88 -9.97 -8.22
CA ARG A 414 21.92 -10.20 -9.68
C ARG A 414 22.25 -11.66 -10.05
N GLN A 415 21.89 -12.63 -9.20
CA GLN A 415 22.15 -14.06 -9.31
C GLN A 415 20.86 -14.85 -9.54
N PHE A 416 20.24 -14.63 -10.66
CA PHE A 416 19.03 -15.33 -11.10
C PHE A 416 19.00 -15.38 -12.64
N ASN A 417 18.17 -16.27 -13.20
CA ASN A 417 17.87 -16.31 -14.64
C ASN A 417 16.48 -15.70 -14.88
N LEU A 418 15.42 -16.40 -14.43
CA LEU A 418 14.04 -15.91 -14.41
C LEU A 418 13.52 -15.79 -12.98
N LEU A 419 12.59 -14.87 -12.77
CA LEU A 419 11.95 -14.68 -11.47
C LEU A 419 10.50 -14.21 -11.65
N VAL A 420 9.55 -14.92 -11.03
CA VAL A 420 8.19 -14.41 -10.82
C VAL A 420 8.15 -13.70 -9.48
N GLY A 421 7.83 -12.41 -9.50
CA GLY A 421 7.84 -11.58 -8.32
C GLY A 421 6.85 -10.43 -8.40
N ARG A 422 6.96 -9.52 -7.42
CA ARG A 422 6.19 -8.26 -7.40
C ARG A 422 7.07 -7.09 -6.98
N GLY A 423 6.67 -5.90 -7.39
CA GLY A 423 7.27 -4.62 -7.00
C GLY A 423 6.44 -3.46 -7.52
N GLY A 424 6.76 -2.25 -7.13
CA GLY A 424 5.97 -1.09 -7.56
C GLY A 424 6.41 0.20 -6.90
N SER A 425 5.57 1.23 -7.04
CA SER A 425 5.82 2.60 -6.59
C SER A 425 5.59 2.83 -5.10
N GLY A 426 5.04 1.87 -4.38
CA GLY A 426 4.62 2.15 -3.00
C GLY A 426 3.35 3.01 -2.95
N VAL A 427 3.41 4.15 -2.26
CA VAL A 427 2.23 4.94 -1.86
C VAL A 427 1.99 6.19 -2.73
N GLU A 428 2.99 6.68 -3.45
CA GLU A 428 2.84 7.92 -4.22
C GLU A 428 2.12 7.64 -5.56
N PRO A 429 0.99 8.30 -5.83
CA PRO A 429 0.24 8.15 -7.08
C PRO A 429 0.90 8.98 -8.23
N HIS A 430 2.16 8.71 -8.51
CA HIS A 430 2.96 9.45 -9.50
C HIS A 430 3.65 8.48 -10.48
N PRO A 431 3.58 8.73 -11.81
CA PRO A 431 4.23 7.87 -12.82
C PRO A 431 5.71 7.63 -12.58
N HIS A 432 6.43 8.67 -12.11
CA HIS A 432 7.86 8.59 -11.80
C HIS A 432 8.17 7.53 -10.76
N SER A 433 7.35 7.38 -9.72
CA SER A 433 7.57 6.41 -8.64
C SER A 433 7.61 4.98 -9.16
N SER A 434 6.70 4.64 -10.08
CA SER A 434 6.67 3.33 -10.76
C SER A 434 7.88 3.12 -11.65
N LEU A 435 8.18 4.11 -12.50
CA LEU A 435 9.30 4.04 -13.43
C LEU A 435 10.62 3.96 -12.68
N ARG A 436 10.79 4.74 -11.61
CA ARG A 436 11.99 4.71 -10.78
C ARG A 436 12.19 3.33 -10.15
N SER A 437 11.14 2.74 -9.62
CA SER A 437 11.21 1.41 -8.99
C SER A 437 11.47 0.29 -9.99
N LEU A 438 10.73 0.25 -11.10
CA LEU A 438 10.65 -0.91 -11.98
C LEU A 438 11.59 -0.83 -13.20
N VAL A 439 11.90 0.38 -13.69
CA VAL A 439 12.56 0.61 -14.98
C VAL A 439 13.92 1.27 -14.84
N TYR A 440 14.02 2.30 -14.00
CA TYR A 440 15.19 3.17 -13.90
C TYR A 440 16.45 2.43 -13.43
N ASN A 441 17.56 2.67 -14.12
CA ASN A 441 18.87 2.12 -13.78
C ASN A 441 19.97 3.15 -14.15
N PRO A 442 20.29 4.09 -13.26
CA PRO A 442 21.21 5.19 -13.60
C PRO A 442 22.67 4.75 -13.77
N ASN A 443 23.04 3.60 -13.21
CA ASN A 443 24.39 3.04 -13.30
C ASN A 443 24.35 1.51 -13.25
N ASN A 444 24.66 0.84 -14.35
CA ASN A 444 24.56 -0.62 -14.44
C ASN A 444 25.78 -1.39 -13.87
N ALA A 445 26.82 -0.70 -13.35
CA ALA A 445 27.95 -1.36 -12.72
C ALA A 445 27.52 -2.13 -11.46
N ASP A 446 28.09 -3.31 -11.22
CA ASP A 446 27.80 -4.11 -10.02
C ASP A 446 28.23 -3.38 -8.73
N SER A 447 29.32 -2.60 -8.81
CA SER A 447 29.82 -1.76 -7.71
C SER A 447 28.85 -0.65 -7.28
N ALA A 448 27.90 -0.27 -8.15
CA ALA A 448 26.93 0.77 -7.84
C ALA A 448 25.90 0.32 -6.77
N ARG A 449 25.70 -0.99 -6.59
CA ARG A 449 24.82 -1.60 -5.58
C ARG A 449 23.44 -0.96 -5.46
N LEU A 450 22.84 -0.63 -6.60
CA LEU A 450 21.53 0.04 -6.67
C LEU A 450 20.38 -0.94 -6.41
N THR A 451 20.43 -1.60 -5.27
CA THR A 451 19.53 -2.72 -4.92
C THR A 451 18.06 -2.33 -4.78
N ASN A 452 17.72 -1.05 -4.75
CA ASN A 452 16.33 -0.57 -4.71
C ASN A 452 15.72 -0.37 -6.10
N PHE A 453 16.51 -0.49 -7.18
CA PHE A 453 16.05 -0.33 -8.56
C PHE A 453 15.96 -1.68 -9.26
N GLN A 454 14.78 -2.05 -9.71
CA GLN A 454 14.58 -3.33 -10.41
C GLN A 454 15.26 -3.35 -11.78
N GLY A 455 15.33 -2.20 -12.47
CA GLY A 455 16.13 -2.07 -13.68
C GLY A 455 17.60 -2.46 -13.45
N TRP A 456 18.20 -2.02 -12.34
CA TRP A 456 19.57 -2.42 -11.97
C TRP A 456 19.66 -3.90 -11.64
N ARG A 457 18.71 -4.43 -10.84
CA ARG A 457 18.71 -5.85 -10.45
C ARG A 457 18.66 -6.79 -11.66
N THR A 458 17.88 -6.43 -12.68
CA THR A 458 17.77 -7.20 -13.93
C THR A 458 18.94 -6.97 -14.89
N GLY A 459 19.71 -5.91 -14.69
CA GLY A 459 20.76 -5.47 -15.62
C GLY A 459 20.22 -4.69 -16.82
N PHE A 460 18.92 -4.36 -16.85
CA PHE A 460 18.33 -3.57 -17.91
C PHE A 460 18.81 -2.12 -17.82
N TYR A 461 19.50 -1.66 -18.86
CA TYR A 461 20.08 -0.32 -18.91
C TYR A 461 19.90 0.31 -20.29
N ASP A 462 19.36 1.51 -20.32
CA ASP A 462 19.32 2.36 -21.49
C ASP A 462 19.52 3.83 -21.07
N ALA A 463 20.61 4.43 -21.50
CA ALA A 463 20.99 5.79 -21.09
C ALA A 463 19.96 6.84 -21.53
N GLN A 464 19.36 6.67 -22.73
CA GLN A 464 18.35 7.60 -23.24
C GLN A 464 17.06 7.48 -22.44
N LEU A 465 16.60 6.26 -22.11
CA LEU A 465 15.42 6.05 -21.29
C LEU A 465 15.59 6.65 -19.88
N ASN A 466 16.75 6.45 -19.25
CA ASN A 466 17.07 7.07 -17.97
C ASN A 466 17.02 8.61 -18.06
N SER A 467 17.61 9.19 -19.10
CA SER A 467 17.57 10.64 -19.32
C SER A 467 16.15 11.16 -19.55
N MET A 468 15.29 10.41 -20.25
CA MET A 468 13.87 10.76 -20.44
C MET A 468 13.13 10.75 -19.09
N ILE A 469 13.36 9.75 -18.23
CA ILE A 469 12.75 9.65 -16.91
C ILE A 469 13.17 10.83 -16.02
N ASP A 470 14.45 11.18 -16.01
CA ASP A 470 14.96 12.31 -15.23
C ASP A 470 14.39 13.65 -15.72
N LYS A 471 14.27 13.86 -17.04
CA LYS A 471 13.70 15.08 -17.62
C LYS A 471 12.20 15.20 -17.35
N ALA A 472 11.44 14.12 -17.52
CA ALA A 472 10.01 14.12 -17.27
C ALA A 472 9.65 14.47 -15.81
N LEU A 473 10.50 14.07 -14.85
CA LEU A 473 10.33 14.45 -13.45
C LEU A 473 10.39 15.97 -13.24
N LEU A 474 11.22 16.67 -14.03
CA LEU A 474 11.46 18.11 -13.87
C LEU A 474 10.64 18.98 -14.83
N GLU A 475 9.86 18.36 -15.72
CA GLU A 475 8.99 19.08 -16.64
C GLU A 475 7.86 19.79 -15.89
N ARG A 476 7.67 21.08 -16.17
CA ARG A 476 6.72 21.96 -15.46
C ARG A 476 5.38 22.07 -16.16
N ASP A 477 5.37 21.96 -17.47
CA ASP A 477 4.12 21.90 -18.22
C ASP A 477 3.48 20.52 -18.04
N VAL A 478 2.31 20.49 -17.41
CA VAL A 478 1.61 19.24 -17.06
C VAL A 478 1.26 18.41 -18.30
N LYS A 479 0.94 19.07 -19.43
CA LYS A 479 0.61 18.35 -20.66
C LYS A 479 1.87 17.78 -21.30
N GLN A 480 2.97 18.55 -21.31
CA GLN A 480 4.25 18.07 -21.80
C GLN A 480 4.78 16.94 -20.93
N GLN A 481 4.72 17.07 -19.61
CA GLN A 481 5.10 16.00 -18.68
C GLN A 481 4.33 14.71 -18.96
N GLN A 482 3.03 14.80 -19.22
CA GLN A 482 2.21 13.64 -19.57
C GLN A 482 2.68 13.01 -20.89
N GLN A 483 2.98 13.81 -21.92
CA GLN A 483 3.50 13.31 -23.19
C GLN A 483 4.87 12.65 -23.02
N ASP A 484 5.71 13.21 -22.19
CA ASP A 484 7.02 12.62 -21.88
C ASP A 484 6.88 11.24 -21.24
N TYR A 485 5.94 11.07 -20.29
CA TYR A 485 5.67 9.74 -19.69
C TYR A 485 5.06 8.77 -20.70
N PHE A 486 4.27 9.20 -21.66
CA PHE A 486 3.82 8.35 -22.76
C PHE A 486 4.99 7.90 -23.63
N ALA A 487 5.85 8.82 -24.03
CA ALA A 487 7.04 8.53 -24.84
C ALA A 487 8.01 7.56 -24.12
N ILE A 488 8.17 7.70 -22.80
CA ILE A 488 8.98 6.78 -21.97
C ILE A 488 8.42 5.35 -22.05
N GLN A 489 7.11 5.17 -21.91
CA GLN A 489 6.50 3.84 -21.99
C GLN A 489 6.60 3.22 -23.38
N GLN A 490 6.44 4.02 -24.44
CA GLN A 490 6.62 3.56 -25.82
C GLN A 490 8.07 3.11 -26.07
N ARG A 491 9.05 3.89 -25.61
CA ARG A 491 10.46 3.49 -25.71
C ARG A 491 10.77 2.23 -24.91
N TYR A 492 10.22 2.12 -23.71
CA TYR A 492 10.39 0.94 -22.86
C TYR A 492 9.90 -0.33 -23.58
N ASP A 493 8.74 -0.27 -24.25
CA ASP A 493 8.22 -1.39 -25.03
C ASP A 493 9.13 -1.75 -26.23
N GLN A 494 9.64 -0.75 -26.95
CA GLN A 494 10.53 -0.92 -28.09
C GLN A 494 11.86 -1.59 -27.71
N LEU A 495 12.36 -1.33 -26.50
CA LEU A 495 13.60 -1.91 -25.99
C LEU A 495 13.45 -3.37 -25.53
N ILE A 496 12.24 -3.91 -25.52
CA ILE A 496 11.92 -5.29 -25.06
C ILE A 496 12.52 -5.50 -23.67
N PRO A 497 11.91 -4.92 -22.63
CA PRO A 497 12.51 -4.84 -21.30
C PRO A 497 12.66 -6.22 -20.64
N ALA A 498 13.55 -6.28 -19.67
CA ALA A 498 13.84 -7.45 -18.86
C ALA A 498 12.80 -7.71 -17.75
N LEU A 499 11.86 -6.78 -17.52
CA LEU A 499 10.76 -6.93 -16.57
C LEU A 499 9.44 -6.84 -17.34
N MET A 500 8.64 -7.89 -17.28
CA MET A 500 7.35 -8.00 -17.97
C MET A 500 6.22 -7.98 -16.94
N PRO A 501 5.44 -6.90 -16.83
CA PRO A 501 4.25 -6.84 -16.01
C PRO A 501 3.20 -7.87 -16.45
N ILE A 502 2.55 -8.51 -15.49
CA ILE A 502 1.53 -9.55 -15.74
C ILE A 502 0.18 -9.11 -15.17
N SER A 503 0.19 -8.52 -13.98
CA SER A 503 -1.02 -8.17 -13.23
C SER A 503 -0.73 -7.02 -12.28
N GLN A 504 -1.67 -6.12 -12.11
CA GLN A 504 -1.65 -5.15 -11.01
C GLN A 504 -2.29 -5.77 -9.78
N MET A 505 -1.63 -5.66 -8.63
CA MET A 505 -2.10 -6.22 -7.37
C MET A 505 -3.42 -5.58 -6.93
N THR A 506 -4.31 -6.41 -6.44
CA THR A 506 -5.58 -6.01 -5.82
C THR A 506 -5.69 -6.67 -4.46
N ASP A 507 -6.01 -5.89 -3.43
CA ASP A 507 -6.43 -6.41 -2.14
C ASP A 507 -7.95 -6.43 -2.07
N SER A 508 -8.50 -7.35 -1.28
CA SER A 508 -9.94 -7.41 -0.99
C SER A 508 -10.19 -7.01 0.45
N VAL A 509 -11.14 -6.12 0.64
CA VAL A 509 -11.68 -5.74 1.97
C VAL A 509 -13.14 -6.13 2.00
N VAL A 510 -13.55 -6.89 2.99
CA VAL A 510 -14.96 -7.27 3.20
C VAL A 510 -15.57 -6.30 4.19
N VAL A 511 -16.69 -5.68 3.83
CA VAL A 511 -17.34 -4.62 4.58
C VAL A 511 -18.80 -4.97 4.80
N ASN A 512 -19.29 -4.88 6.03
CA ASN A 512 -20.72 -5.00 6.33
C ASN A 512 -21.49 -3.81 5.75
N ASN A 513 -22.61 -4.04 5.08
CA ASN A 513 -23.41 -3.03 4.38
C ASN A 513 -23.98 -1.94 5.31
N ARG A 514 -23.96 -2.15 6.61
CA ARG A 514 -24.28 -1.11 7.59
C ARG A 514 -23.20 -0.03 7.70
N VAL A 515 -21.95 -0.33 7.32
CA VAL A 515 -20.83 0.63 7.34
C VAL A 515 -20.98 1.57 6.14
N GLN A 516 -21.03 2.86 6.40
CA GLN A 516 -21.20 3.91 5.43
C GLN A 516 -19.97 4.83 5.37
N ASP A 517 -19.72 5.43 4.22
CA ASP A 517 -18.63 6.37 3.96
C ASP A 517 -17.22 5.78 4.20
N TYR A 518 -17.10 4.46 4.18
CA TYR A 518 -15.81 3.76 4.22
C TYR A 518 -15.21 3.72 2.80
N VAL A 519 -14.07 4.37 2.61
CA VAL A 519 -13.35 4.40 1.33
C VAL A 519 -11.96 3.83 1.53
N PRO A 520 -11.72 2.54 1.22
CA PRO A 520 -10.40 1.93 1.38
C PRO A 520 -9.39 2.53 0.41
N HIS A 521 -8.26 3.01 0.93
CA HIS A 521 -7.24 3.69 0.14
C HIS A 521 -6.12 2.73 -0.29
N PRO A 522 -5.60 2.81 -1.55
CA PRO A 522 -4.50 1.95 -2.04
C PRO A 522 -3.24 1.98 -1.20
N SER A 523 -2.90 3.12 -0.60
CA SER A 523 -1.73 3.29 0.28
C SER A 523 -1.99 2.99 1.76
N ALA A 524 -3.15 2.36 2.08
CA ALA A 524 -3.62 2.11 3.45
C ALA A 524 -3.93 3.37 4.28
N THR A 525 -3.90 4.57 3.70
CA THR A 525 -4.29 5.82 4.36
C THR A 525 -5.81 5.98 4.39
N THR A 526 -6.51 4.97 4.94
CA THR A 526 -7.97 4.96 5.04
C THR A 526 -8.41 5.75 6.27
N PHE A 527 -9.10 6.87 6.06
CA PHE A 527 -9.61 7.70 7.14
C PHE A 527 -10.94 7.17 7.65
N LEU A 528 -11.06 7.02 8.97
CA LEU A 528 -12.27 6.55 9.64
C LEU A 528 -13.10 7.70 10.24
N ARG A 529 -12.64 8.94 10.14
CA ARG A 529 -13.31 10.12 10.70
C ARG A 529 -14.72 10.36 10.16
N ASP A 530 -14.94 10.02 8.89
CA ASP A 530 -16.22 10.22 8.19
C ASP A 530 -17.11 8.98 8.24
N VAL A 531 -16.58 7.83 8.68
CA VAL A 531 -17.28 6.54 8.72
C VAL A 531 -18.38 6.55 9.80
N TRP A 532 -19.51 5.93 9.46
CA TRP A 532 -20.62 5.73 10.38
C TRP A 532 -21.37 4.43 10.05
N LYS A 533 -22.32 4.06 10.88
CA LYS A 533 -23.13 2.85 10.67
C LYS A 533 -24.63 3.17 10.66
N THR A 534 -25.35 2.54 9.77
CA THR A 534 -26.82 2.54 9.82
C THR A 534 -27.28 1.73 11.04
N PRO A 535 -28.27 2.23 11.81
CA PRO A 535 -28.82 1.48 12.94
C PRO A 535 -29.42 0.12 12.53
N ASP A 536 -29.27 -0.87 13.38
CA ASP A 536 -29.75 -2.24 13.14
C ASP A 536 -31.28 -2.32 12.89
N SER A 537 -32.04 -1.42 13.52
CA SER A 537 -33.49 -1.33 13.35
C SER A 537 -33.96 -0.94 11.95
N LEU A 538 -33.07 -0.41 11.10
CA LEU A 538 -33.39 -0.01 9.72
C LEU A 538 -32.95 -1.06 8.68
N ALA A 539 -32.08 -1.99 9.03
CA ALA A 539 -31.63 -3.05 8.13
C ALA A 539 -32.71 -4.14 7.87
N GLY A 540 -33.67 -4.30 8.78
CA GLY A 540 -34.77 -5.26 8.65
C GLY A 540 -36.02 -4.77 7.91
N GLY A 541 -36.02 -3.55 7.36
CA GLY A 541 -37.19 -2.89 6.77
C GLY A 541 -37.31 -2.91 5.22
N ALA A 542 -36.36 -3.50 4.53
CA ALA A 542 -36.36 -3.62 3.05
C ALA A 542 -36.48 -5.09 2.63
N GLN A 543 -37.63 -5.70 2.92
CA GLN A 543 -38.10 -6.94 2.27
C GLN A 543 -39.30 -6.65 1.40
#